data_d8921a1c7dceec04b710ee7b0c62481e
#
_entry.id   d8921a1c7dceec04b710ee7b0c62481e
#
_cell.length_a   1.000
_cell.length_b   1.000
_cell.length_c   1.000
_cell.angle_alpha   90.00
_cell.angle_beta   90.00
_cell.angle_gamma   90.00
#
_symmetry.space_group_name_H-M   'P 1'
#
loop_
_entity.id
_entity.type
_entity.pdbx_description
1 polymer ?
#
loop_
_entity_poly.entity_id
_entity_poly.type
_entity_poly.pdbx_seq_one_letter_code
_entity_poly.pdbx_strand_id
1 'polypeptide(L)'
;MIDSVDPTKNFNPLWRAIFSGEHPELRRGRKMFRLMSPTAHDRCRLCYAGFDGFSAPVMRAIGRGQWLRNPHFCEKCESVLAQERGGAEIEIAMLYADVRGSTQLAAGMRPAEFAALMQRFFQTAIKIFTWTDAIVDKMVGDEVIGIYVPCLTGPDYRQRAVAAGLKLLRATGHADPAGPWLSIGVGVHSGETFMGSIGVEGGNYQFAALGDTMNLGARLVGAAKGGELIMSATVWNDVSGEISAEPRSLELKGYAERVTAYVARIQ
;
A
#
# COMPACT_ATOMS: atom_id res chain seq x y z
N MET A 1 18.87 28.70 13.40
CA MET A 1 18.44 27.88 14.55
C MET A 1 17.23 27.10 14.04
N ILE A 2 17.35 25.79 13.93
CA ILE A 2 16.19 24.93 13.62
C ILE A 2 15.49 24.80 14.97
N ASP A 3 14.33 25.47 15.10
CA ASP A 3 13.49 25.30 16.28
C ASP A 3 13.25 23.80 16.49
N SER A 4 13.53 23.33 17.70
CA SER A 4 13.31 21.94 18.07
C SER A 4 11.83 21.63 17.94
N VAL A 5 11.48 20.96 16.84
CA VAL A 5 10.12 20.44 16.64
C VAL A 5 9.89 19.42 17.74
N ASP A 6 9.01 19.74 18.67
CA ASP A 6 8.57 18.82 19.71
C ASP A 6 7.90 17.62 19.03
N PRO A 7 8.51 16.42 19.02
CA PRO A 7 7.95 15.27 18.32
C PRO A 7 6.60 14.84 18.88
N THR A 8 6.27 15.20 20.13
CA THR A 8 4.99 14.82 20.76
C THR A 8 3.82 15.69 20.29
N LYS A 9 4.07 16.89 19.73
CA LYS A 9 3.02 17.76 19.17
C LYS A 9 2.45 17.27 17.85
N ASN A 10 3.10 16.30 17.20
CA ASN A 10 2.63 15.72 15.93
C ASN A 10 1.63 14.57 16.09
N PHE A 11 1.35 14.14 17.33
CA PHE A 11 0.30 13.16 17.61
C PHE A 11 -1.07 13.84 17.60
N ASN A 12 -1.73 13.84 16.45
CA ASN A 12 -3.07 14.37 16.34
C ASN A 12 -4.09 13.28 16.68
N PRO A 13 -4.88 13.42 17.77
CA PRO A 13 -5.95 12.48 18.12
C PRO A 13 -6.94 12.23 16.98
N LEU A 14 -7.10 13.22 16.09
CA LEU A 14 -7.90 13.13 14.88
C LEU A 14 -7.41 12.01 13.96
N TRP A 15 -6.10 11.93 13.70
CA TRP A 15 -5.52 10.91 12.85
C TRP A 15 -5.73 9.50 13.41
N ARG A 16 -5.53 9.32 14.72
CA ARG A 16 -5.80 8.05 15.38
C ARG A 16 -7.27 7.65 15.23
N ALA A 17 -8.20 8.60 15.45
CA ALA A 17 -9.62 8.37 15.28
C ALA A 17 -10.01 8.09 13.81
N ILE A 18 -9.32 8.72 12.84
CA ILE A 18 -9.51 8.43 11.41
C ILE A 18 -9.08 6.98 11.12
N PHE A 19 -7.89 6.59 11.56
CA PHE A 19 -7.33 5.26 11.28
C PHE A 19 -7.99 4.13 12.08
N SER A 20 -8.53 4.40 13.29
CA SER A 20 -9.36 3.44 14.01
C SER A 20 -10.79 3.34 13.43
N GLY A 21 -11.18 4.26 12.55
CA GLY A 21 -12.55 4.36 12.03
C GLY A 21 -13.57 4.91 13.03
N GLU A 22 -13.12 5.45 14.16
CA GLU A 22 -13.95 5.95 15.25
C GLU A 22 -14.31 7.43 15.12
N HIS A 23 -13.73 8.15 14.17
CA HIS A 23 -13.99 9.57 13.97
C HIS A 23 -15.50 9.84 13.77
N PRO A 24 -16.16 10.69 14.60
CA PRO A 24 -17.62 10.85 14.59
C PRO A 24 -18.18 11.29 13.24
N GLU A 25 -17.52 12.24 12.57
CA GLU A 25 -17.94 12.71 11.25
C GLU A 25 -17.80 11.65 10.17
N LEU A 26 -16.74 10.84 10.21
CA LEU A 26 -16.60 9.71 9.31
C LEU A 26 -17.68 8.66 9.54
N ARG A 27 -18.03 8.35 10.79
CA ARG A 27 -19.11 7.41 11.12
C ARG A 27 -20.46 7.91 10.63
N ARG A 28 -20.75 9.21 10.82
CA ARG A 28 -21.99 9.84 10.31
C ARG A 28 -21.99 9.87 8.79
N GLY A 29 -20.89 10.31 8.19
CA GLY A 29 -20.70 10.34 6.73
C GLY A 29 -20.90 8.96 6.12
N ARG A 30 -20.30 7.91 6.69
CA ARG A 30 -20.45 6.52 6.24
C ARG A 30 -21.91 6.08 6.22
N LYS A 31 -22.67 6.34 7.30
CA LYS A 31 -24.10 6.02 7.36
C LYS A 31 -24.88 6.77 6.27
N MET A 32 -24.68 8.08 6.16
CA MET A 32 -25.38 8.94 5.21
C MET A 32 -25.10 8.51 3.75
N PHE A 33 -23.84 8.40 3.38
CA PHE A 33 -23.47 8.08 1.99
C PHE A 33 -23.80 6.63 1.62
N ARG A 34 -23.81 5.71 2.60
CA ARG A 34 -24.30 4.34 2.36
C ARG A 34 -25.78 4.31 1.99
N LEU A 35 -26.59 5.16 2.65
CA LEU A 35 -28.02 5.33 2.33
C LEU A 35 -28.23 6.04 0.97
N MET A 36 -27.42 7.07 0.68
CA MET A 36 -27.53 7.84 -0.57
C MET A 36 -27.04 7.07 -1.81
N SER A 37 -26.24 6.05 -1.62
CA SER A 37 -25.62 5.26 -2.70
C SER A 37 -25.80 3.75 -2.46
N PRO A 38 -27.02 3.23 -2.30
CA PRO A 38 -27.25 1.84 -1.90
C PRO A 38 -26.73 0.82 -2.90
N THR A 39 -26.70 1.16 -4.17
CA THR A 39 -26.27 0.29 -5.28
C THR A 39 -24.83 0.51 -5.74
N ALA A 40 -24.10 1.44 -5.14
CA ALA A 40 -22.72 1.66 -5.53
C ALA A 40 -21.84 0.47 -5.11
N HIS A 41 -21.10 -0.09 -6.06
CA HIS A 41 -20.11 -1.16 -5.83
C HIS A 41 -18.75 -0.60 -5.48
N ASP A 42 -18.39 0.53 -6.08
CA ASP A 42 -17.15 1.24 -5.81
C ASP A 42 -17.40 2.49 -4.96
N ARG A 43 -16.62 2.68 -3.89
CA ARG A 43 -16.87 3.68 -2.84
C ARG A 43 -15.59 4.22 -2.25
N CYS A 44 -15.67 5.47 -1.80
CA CYS A 44 -14.65 6.04 -0.94
C CYS A 44 -14.49 5.22 0.35
N ARG A 45 -13.31 4.71 0.63
CA ARG A 45 -13.03 3.87 1.79
C ARG A 45 -13.14 4.63 3.13
N LEU A 46 -12.97 5.96 3.11
CA LEU A 46 -13.14 6.78 4.31
C LEU A 46 -14.61 7.14 4.57
N CYS A 47 -15.30 7.76 3.62
CA CYS A 47 -16.64 8.29 3.86
C CYS A 47 -17.79 7.47 3.25
N TYR A 48 -17.49 6.45 2.43
CA TYR A 48 -18.46 5.61 1.71
C TYR A 48 -19.27 6.31 0.61
N ALA A 49 -18.87 7.49 0.15
CA ALA A 49 -19.45 8.11 -1.05
C ALA A 49 -19.29 7.16 -2.26
N GLY A 50 -20.37 6.91 -2.98
CA GLY A 50 -20.37 6.01 -4.15
C GLY A 50 -19.71 6.66 -5.36
N PHE A 51 -18.89 5.92 -6.08
CA PHE A 51 -18.21 6.37 -7.30
C PHE A 51 -18.92 5.93 -8.56
N ASP A 52 -19.80 4.95 -8.45
CA ASP A 52 -20.59 4.38 -9.53
C ASP A 52 -22.10 4.43 -9.27
N GLY A 53 -22.90 3.92 -10.19
CA GLY A 53 -24.36 3.89 -10.08
C GLY A 53 -25.02 5.27 -10.17
N PHE A 54 -26.30 5.33 -9.80
CA PHE A 54 -27.13 6.54 -9.92
C PHE A 54 -26.66 7.73 -9.05
N SER A 55 -25.95 7.45 -7.97
CA SER A 55 -25.47 8.49 -7.06
C SER A 55 -24.15 9.15 -7.51
N ALA A 56 -23.41 8.55 -8.41
CA ALA A 56 -22.11 9.03 -8.83
C ALA A 56 -22.10 10.48 -9.36
N PRO A 57 -23.06 10.93 -10.20
CA PRO A 57 -23.10 12.32 -10.63
C PRO A 57 -23.31 13.30 -9.47
N VAL A 58 -24.17 12.96 -8.53
CA VAL A 58 -24.43 13.76 -7.33
C VAL A 58 -23.17 13.83 -6.45
N MET A 59 -22.52 12.70 -6.22
CA MET A 59 -21.28 12.64 -5.44
C MET A 59 -20.18 13.51 -6.07
N ARG A 60 -20.03 13.48 -7.40
CA ARG A 60 -19.09 14.37 -8.11
C ARG A 60 -19.46 15.84 -7.95
N ALA A 61 -20.73 16.18 -8.08
CA ALA A 61 -21.19 17.57 -7.96
C ALA A 61 -20.92 18.17 -6.58
N ILE A 62 -20.90 17.36 -5.51
CA ILE A 62 -20.56 17.81 -4.15
C ILE A 62 -19.07 17.61 -3.79
N GLY A 63 -18.19 17.45 -4.79
CA GLY A 63 -16.73 17.28 -4.60
C GLY A 63 -16.32 15.96 -3.96
N ARG A 64 -17.14 14.92 -4.15
CA ARG A 64 -16.86 13.54 -3.66
C ARG A 64 -16.67 12.57 -4.81
N GLY A 65 -16.23 13.06 -5.98
CA GLY A 65 -15.76 12.23 -7.08
C GLY A 65 -14.55 11.39 -6.68
N GLN A 66 -14.34 10.30 -7.40
CA GLN A 66 -13.17 9.44 -7.20
C GLN A 66 -11.90 10.21 -7.52
N TRP A 67 -10.92 10.17 -6.62
CA TRP A 67 -9.64 10.82 -6.84
C TRP A 67 -8.72 9.95 -7.69
N LEU A 68 -8.25 10.48 -8.82
CA LEU A 68 -7.54 9.70 -9.84
C LEU A 68 -6.18 9.14 -9.38
N ARG A 69 -5.49 9.82 -8.45
CA ARG A 69 -4.19 9.36 -7.95
C ARG A 69 -4.32 8.24 -6.91
N ASN A 70 -5.42 8.23 -6.16
CA ASN A 70 -5.73 7.14 -5.25
C ASN A 70 -7.23 6.84 -5.33
N PRO A 71 -7.65 5.88 -6.15
CA PRO A 71 -9.06 5.59 -6.44
C PRO A 71 -9.86 5.09 -5.23
N HIS A 72 -9.20 4.81 -4.09
CA HIS A 72 -9.87 4.46 -2.84
C HIS A 72 -10.49 5.64 -2.11
N PHE A 73 -10.09 6.86 -2.46
CA PHE A 73 -10.58 8.07 -1.79
C PHE A 73 -11.35 8.97 -2.75
N CYS A 74 -12.32 9.70 -2.20
CA CYS A 74 -12.92 10.81 -2.92
C CYS A 74 -12.04 12.07 -2.77
N GLU A 75 -12.16 12.99 -3.72
CA GLU A 75 -11.41 14.26 -3.74
C GLU A 75 -11.49 15.02 -2.41
N LYS A 76 -12.69 15.05 -1.78
CA LYS A 76 -12.89 15.73 -0.50
C LYS A 76 -12.14 15.06 0.65
N CYS A 77 -12.16 13.72 0.73
CA CYS A 77 -11.43 13.00 1.76
C CYS A 77 -9.92 13.14 1.58
N GLU A 78 -9.44 13.07 0.37
CA GLU A 78 -8.02 13.30 0.07
C GLU A 78 -7.59 14.73 0.45
N SER A 79 -8.38 15.73 0.09
CA SER A 79 -8.11 17.12 0.45
C SER A 79 -8.02 17.31 1.99
N VAL A 80 -8.90 16.67 2.74
CA VAL A 80 -8.84 16.70 4.21
C VAL A 80 -7.56 16.05 4.72
N LEU A 81 -7.24 14.84 4.24
CA LEU A 81 -6.02 14.14 4.64
C LEU A 81 -4.74 14.94 4.31
N ALA A 82 -4.73 15.64 3.16
CA ALA A 82 -3.60 16.45 2.75
C ALA A 82 -3.46 17.77 3.53
N GLN A 83 -4.58 18.34 4.02
CA GLN A 83 -4.60 19.61 4.76
C GLN A 83 -4.36 19.44 6.25
N GLU A 84 -4.77 18.31 6.83
CA GLU A 84 -4.59 18.02 8.24
C GLU A 84 -3.12 17.67 8.53
N ARG A 85 -2.46 18.52 9.32
CA ARG A 85 -1.06 18.31 9.70
C ARG A 85 -0.94 17.23 10.76
N GLY A 86 0.19 16.53 10.72
CA GLY A 86 0.51 15.47 11.66
C GLY A 86 0.09 14.09 11.18
N GLY A 87 -0.04 13.17 12.10
CA GLY A 87 -0.34 11.77 11.82
C GLY A 87 -0.53 10.99 13.10
N ALA A 88 -0.51 9.66 12.99
CA ALA A 88 -0.55 8.76 14.13
C ALA A 88 0.39 7.57 13.89
N GLU A 89 0.89 7.01 14.98
CA GLU A 89 1.49 5.69 14.97
C GLU A 89 0.39 4.65 14.92
N ILE A 90 0.46 3.82 13.91
CA ILE A 90 -0.50 2.74 13.68
C ILE A 90 0.22 1.52 13.14
N GLU A 91 -0.31 0.35 13.43
CA GLU A 91 0.16 -0.87 12.83
C GLU A 91 -0.46 -1.04 11.43
N ILE A 92 0.39 -1.29 10.44
CA ILE A 92 0.01 -1.52 9.05
C ILE A 92 0.73 -2.74 8.49
N ALA A 93 0.23 -3.28 7.37
CA ALA A 93 1.04 -4.16 6.53
C ALA A 93 1.42 -3.44 5.23
N MET A 94 2.61 -3.73 4.75
CA MET A 94 3.16 -3.17 3.53
C MET A 94 3.55 -4.27 2.57
N LEU A 95 3.21 -4.07 1.31
CA LEU A 95 3.62 -4.91 0.21
C LEU A 95 4.51 -4.10 -0.72
N TYR A 96 5.72 -4.58 -0.92
CA TYR A 96 6.69 -4.07 -1.89
C TYR A 96 6.77 -5.03 -3.05
N ALA A 97 6.74 -4.54 -4.26
CA ALA A 97 7.01 -5.35 -5.46
C ALA A 97 8.03 -4.61 -6.33
N ASP A 98 9.09 -5.29 -6.67
CA ASP A 98 10.26 -4.72 -7.33
C ASP A 98 10.72 -5.60 -8.49
N VAL A 99 11.10 -4.98 -9.61
CA VAL A 99 11.49 -5.67 -10.83
C VAL A 99 12.92 -6.19 -10.71
N ARG A 100 13.10 -7.47 -10.94
CA ARG A 100 14.43 -8.08 -10.87
C ARG A 100 15.21 -7.82 -12.15
N GLY A 101 16.44 -7.31 -11.99
CA GLY A 101 17.33 -7.01 -13.12
C GLY A 101 16.88 -5.82 -13.98
N SER A 102 16.12 -4.88 -13.44
CA SER A 102 15.59 -3.70 -14.14
C SER A 102 16.67 -2.87 -14.84
N THR A 103 17.85 -2.71 -14.24
CA THR A 103 18.98 -2.00 -14.83
C THR A 103 19.46 -2.69 -16.13
N GLN A 104 19.54 -4.03 -16.14
CA GLN A 104 19.93 -4.80 -17.32
C GLN A 104 18.83 -4.77 -18.38
N LEU A 105 17.56 -4.84 -17.98
CA LEU A 105 16.42 -4.68 -18.89
C LEU A 105 16.44 -3.30 -19.56
N ALA A 106 16.64 -2.24 -18.79
CA ALA A 106 16.72 -0.88 -19.30
C ALA A 106 17.89 -0.68 -20.26
N ALA A 107 19.05 -1.29 -19.97
CA ALA A 107 20.22 -1.24 -20.85
C ALA A 107 20.06 -2.04 -22.16
N GLY A 108 19.23 -3.08 -22.15
CA GLY A 108 18.97 -3.96 -23.30
C GLY A 108 17.78 -3.54 -24.17
N MET A 109 17.01 -2.51 -23.79
CA MET A 109 15.78 -2.09 -24.47
C MET A 109 15.85 -0.62 -24.88
N ARG A 110 15.06 -0.24 -25.91
CA ARG A 110 14.85 1.18 -26.16
C ARG A 110 14.07 1.83 -25.00
N PRO A 111 14.37 3.09 -24.64
CA PRO A 111 13.69 3.76 -23.51
C PRO A 111 12.14 3.70 -23.56
N ALA A 112 11.55 3.84 -24.75
CA ALA A 112 10.11 3.75 -24.94
C ALA A 112 9.55 2.34 -24.69
N GLU A 113 10.30 1.29 -25.04
CA GLU A 113 9.90 -0.10 -24.77
C GLU A 113 9.98 -0.42 -23.28
N PHE A 114 11.05 0.02 -22.61
CA PHE A 114 11.18 -0.10 -21.17
C PHE A 114 10.07 0.65 -20.44
N ALA A 115 9.75 1.88 -20.87
CA ALA A 115 8.64 2.66 -20.30
C ALA A 115 7.29 1.94 -20.48
N ALA A 116 7.02 1.36 -21.64
CA ALA A 116 5.80 0.58 -21.90
C ALA A 116 5.71 -0.67 -21.00
N LEU A 117 6.85 -1.37 -20.79
CA LEU A 117 6.94 -2.52 -19.90
C LEU A 117 6.63 -2.12 -18.44
N MET A 118 7.24 -1.04 -17.94
CA MET A 118 6.99 -0.50 -16.61
C MET A 118 5.54 -0.03 -16.46
N GLN A 119 4.98 0.62 -17.46
CA GLN A 119 3.57 1.02 -17.46
C GLN A 119 2.63 -0.19 -17.31
N ARG A 120 2.90 -1.28 -18.02
CA ARG A 120 2.15 -2.54 -17.89
C ARG A 120 2.26 -3.12 -16.48
N PHE A 121 3.47 -3.11 -15.90
CA PHE A 121 3.72 -3.58 -14.54
C PHE A 121 2.93 -2.76 -13.50
N PHE A 122 3.06 -1.44 -13.53
CA PHE A 122 2.36 -0.56 -12.61
C PHE A 122 0.85 -0.67 -12.73
N GLN A 123 0.30 -0.72 -13.94
CA GLN A 123 -1.14 -0.92 -14.14
C GLN A 123 -1.62 -2.25 -13.53
N THR A 124 -0.84 -3.31 -13.68
CA THR A 124 -1.15 -4.62 -13.11
C THR A 124 -1.13 -4.59 -11.58
N ALA A 125 -0.07 -3.99 -11.00
CA ALA A 125 0.10 -3.87 -9.56
C ALA A 125 -0.98 -2.98 -8.94
N ILE A 126 -1.23 -1.80 -9.48
CA ILE A 126 -2.24 -0.86 -8.99
C ILE A 126 -3.63 -1.50 -9.02
N LYS A 127 -3.98 -2.21 -10.10
CA LYS A 127 -5.26 -2.91 -10.19
C LYS A 127 -5.43 -3.95 -9.08
N ILE A 128 -4.38 -4.72 -8.77
CA ILE A 128 -4.41 -5.72 -7.69
C ILE A 128 -4.49 -5.04 -6.33
N PHE A 129 -3.68 -4.02 -6.09
CA PHE A 129 -3.66 -3.26 -4.84
C PHE A 129 -5.02 -2.62 -4.55
N THR A 130 -5.58 -1.95 -5.55
CA THR A 130 -6.93 -1.36 -5.46
C THR A 130 -7.98 -2.41 -5.14
N TRP A 131 -7.93 -3.56 -5.79
CA TRP A 131 -8.90 -4.62 -5.58
C TRP A 131 -8.78 -5.32 -4.23
N THR A 132 -7.61 -5.28 -3.60
CA THR A 132 -7.33 -5.85 -2.28
C THR A 132 -7.34 -4.81 -1.15
N ASP A 133 -7.84 -3.60 -1.42
CA ASP A 133 -8.02 -2.51 -0.47
C ASP A 133 -6.72 -1.88 0.06
N ALA A 134 -5.61 -2.01 -0.67
CA ALA A 134 -4.38 -1.29 -0.37
C ALA A 134 -4.44 0.18 -0.80
N ILE A 135 -3.80 1.06 -0.06
CA ILE A 135 -3.42 2.38 -0.53
C ILE A 135 -2.14 2.23 -1.35
N VAL A 136 -2.11 2.77 -2.57
CA VAL A 136 -0.87 2.89 -3.34
C VAL A 136 -0.08 4.06 -2.77
N ASP A 137 1.03 3.79 -2.08
CA ASP A 137 1.85 4.83 -1.45
C ASP A 137 2.68 5.56 -2.50
N LYS A 138 3.52 4.82 -3.20
CA LYS A 138 4.38 5.39 -4.25
C LYS A 138 4.82 4.35 -5.27
N MET A 139 5.24 4.86 -6.42
CA MET A 139 5.99 4.15 -7.45
C MET A 139 7.36 4.84 -7.55
N VAL A 140 8.43 4.12 -7.27
CA VAL A 140 9.79 4.66 -7.24
C VAL A 140 10.69 3.80 -8.14
N GLY A 141 11.10 4.35 -9.27
CA GLY A 141 11.88 3.61 -10.25
C GLY A 141 11.11 2.42 -10.81
N ASP A 142 11.46 1.24 -10.39
CA ASP A 142 10.90 -0.05 -10.75
C ASP A 142 10.17 -0.76 -9.59
N GLU A 143 9.97 -0.05 -8.47
CA GLU A 143 9.27 -0.53 -7.29
C GLU A 143 7.88 0.10 -7.15
N VAL A 144 6.92 -0.67 -6.69
CA VAL A 144 5.59 -0.21 -6.27
C VAL A 144 5.29 -0.66 -4.86
N ILE A 145 4.74 0.25 -4.05
CA ILE A 145 4.45 0.03 -2.64
C ILE A 145 2.95 0.16 -2.38
N GLY A 146 2.37 -0.88 -1.79
CA GLY A 146 0.99 -0.91 -1.31
C GLY A 146 0.93 -0.98 0.21
N ILE A 147 0.10 -0.16 0.83
CA ILE A 147 -0.11 -0.08 2.28
C ILE A 147 -1.52 -0.61 2.62
N TYR A 148 -1.59 -1.54 3.53
CA TYR A 148 -2.82 -2.14 4.05
C TYR A 148 -3.05 -1.63 5.47
N VAL A 149 -4.06 -0.77 5.63
CA VAL A 149 -4.41 -0.14 6.91
C VAL A 149 -5.63 -0.86 7.48
N PRO A 150 -5.59 -1.36 8.73
CA PRO A 150 -6.68 -2.14 9.32
C PRO A 150 -8.06 -1.49 9.22
N CYS A 151 -8.14 -0.17 9.40
CA CYS A 151 -9.42 0.54 9.32
C CYS A 151 -10.03 0.59 7.90
N LEU A 152 -9.24 0.36 6.86
CA LEU A 152 -9.68 0.35 5.47
C LEU A 152 -9.83 -1.08 4.93
N THR A 153 -8.88 -1.93 5.28
CA THR A 153 -8.76 -3.29 4.77
C THR A 153 -9.51 -4.32 5.63
N GLY A 154 -9.64 -4.05 6.92
CA GLY A 154 -10.20 -4.99 7.90
C GLY A 154 -9.12 -5.69 8.74
N PRO A 155 -9.52 -6.57 9.67
CA PRO A 155 -8.58 -7.25 10.59
C PRO A 155 -7.64 -8.24 9.88
N ASP A 156 -8.00 -8.71 8.71
CA ASP A 156 -7.25 -9.63 7.84
C ASP A 156 -6.26 -8.90 6.90
N TYR A 157 -5.85 -7.67 7.25
CA TYR A 157 -5.02 -6.82 6.39
C TYR A 157 -3.66 -7.44 6.02
N ARG A 158 -3.04 -8.25 6.90
CA ARG A 158 -1.78 -8.95 6.62
C ARG A 158 -1.98 -10.09 5.64
N GLN A 159 -3.04 -10.90 5.82
CA GLN A 159 -3.43 -11.97 4.90
C GLN A 159 -3.72 -11.42 3.51
N ARG A 160 -4.42 -10.28 3.44
CA ARG A 160 -4.70 -9.60 2.17
C ARG A 160 -3.45 -9.09 1.47
N ALA A 161 -2.48 -8.57 2.22
CA ALA A 161 -1.20 -8.15 1.66
C ALA A 161 -0.45 -9.34 1.03
N VAL A 162 -0.40 -10.47 1.72
CA VAL A 162 0.23 -11.70 1.20
C VAL A 162 -0.53 -12.23 -0.03
N ALA A 163 -1.85 -12.32 0.04
CA ALA A 163 -2.68 -12.77 -1.09
C ALA A 163 -2.51 -11.88 -2.33
N ALA A 164 -2.41 -10.56 -2.13
CA ALA A 164 -2.13 -9.62 -3.21
C ALA A 164 -0.75 -9.82 -3.83
N GLY A 165 0.28 -10.06 -3.01
CA GLY A 165 1.63 -10.37 -3.47
C GLY A 165 1.68 -11.64 -4.32
N LEU A 166 1.06 -12.72 -3.85
CA LEU A 166 0.95 -13.97 -4.61
C LEU A 166 0.16 -13.79 -5.91
N LYS A 167 -0.92 -13.00 -5.88
CA LYS A 167 -1.70 -12.67 -7.07
C LYS A 167 -0.87 -11.85 -8.08
N LEU A 168 -0.03 -10.93 -7.60
CA LEU A 168 0.84 -10.14 -8.46
C LEU A 168 1.92 -10.99 -9.13
N LEU A 169 2.53 -11.93 -8.41
CA LEU A 169 3.46 -12.91 -8.97
C LEU A 169 2.80 -13.75 -10.07
N ARG A 170 1.56 -14.23 -9.86
CA ARG A 170 0.80 -14.93 -10.91
C ARG A 170 0.51 -14.03 -12.11
N ALA A 171 0.07 -12.79 -11.86
CA ALA A 171 -0.28 -11.84 -12.92
C ALA A 171 0.93 -11.39 -13.76
N THR A 172 2.15 -11.47 -13.22
CA THR A 172 3.39 -11.24 -13.96
C THR A 172 3.93 -12.48 -14.66
N GLY A 173 3.23 -13.61 -14.55
CA GLY A 173 3.52 -14.85 -15.29
C GLY A 173 4.44 -15.82 -14.56
N HIS A 174 4.67 -15.67 -13.26
CA HIS A 174 5.54 -16.61 -12.52
C HIS A 174 4.94 -18.01 -12.36
N ALA A 175 3.65 -18.20 -12.63
CA ALA A 175 3.00 -19.51 -12.72
C ALA A 175 2.90 -20.04 -14.16
N ASP A 176 3.35 -19.26 -15.15
CA ASP A 176 3.29 -19.65 -16.54
C ASP A 176 4.45 -20.61 -16.87
N PRO A 177 4.20 -21.77 -17.50
CA PRO A 177 5.26 -22.67 -17.95
C PRO A 177 6.29 -22.03 -18.92
N ALA A 178 5.87 -21.00 -19.66
CA ALA A 178 6.76 -20.21 -20.52
C ALA A 178 7.64 -19.22 -19.73
N GLY A 179 7.40 -19.08 -18.43
CA GLY A 179 8.08 -18.11 -17.57
C GLY A 179 7.38 -16.73 -17.52
N PRO A 180 7.84 -15.87 -16.63
CA PRO A 180 7.21 -14.56 -16.41
C PRO A 180 7.50 -13.59 -17.57
N TRP A 181 6.49 -12.78 -17.95
CA TRP A 181 6.70 -11.66 -18.86
C TRP A 181 7.49 -10.51 -18.20
N LEU A 182 7.53 -10.50 -16.86
CA LEU A 182 8.39 -9.62 -16.06
C LEU A 182 8.76 -10.35 -14.77
N SER A 183 10.06 -10.49 -14.52
CA SER A 183 10.54 -11.08 -13.27
C SER A 183 10.46 -10.06 -12.14
N ILE A 184 9.68 -10.36 -11.10
CA ILE A 184 9.53 -9.52 -9.90
C ILE A 184 9.82 -10.31 -8.63
N GLY A 185 10.28 -9.61 -7.59
CA GLY A 185 10.29 -10.07 -6.21
C GLY A 185 9.25 -9.32 -5.39
N VAL A 186 8.71 -9.96 -4.37
CA VAL A 186 7.71 -9.36 -3.47
C VAL A 186 8.20 -9.45 -2.02
N GLY A 187 8.07 -8.34 -1.28
CA GLY A 187 8.31 -8.27 0.16
C GLY A 187 7.03 -7.90 0.90
N VAL A 188 6.69 -8.60 1.99
CA VAL A 188 5.56 -8.23 2.86
C VAL A 188 6.03 -8.13 4.30
N HIS A 189 5.77 -6.99 4.92
CA HIS A 189 6.08 -6.74 6.32
C HIS A 189 4.91 -6.07 7.02
N SER A 190 4.80 -6.25 8.34
CA SER A 190 3.82 -5.57 9.18
C SER A 190 4.48 -5.12 10.47
N GLY A 191 4.13 -3.91 10.88
CA GLY A 191 4.59 -3.32 12.14
C GLY A 191 4.08 -1.91 12.33
N GLU A 192 4.40 -1.35 13.48
CA GLU A 192 4.04 0.01 13.82
C GLU A 192 4.83 1.02 12.98
N THR A 193 4.14 2.03 12.46
CA THR A 193 4.72 3.08 11.63
C THR A 193 3.97 4.39 11.84
N PHE A 194 4.66 5.50 11.70
CA PHE A 194 4.01 6.79 11.61
C PHE A 194 3.36 6.93 10.23
N MET A 195 2.07 7.23 10.21
CA MET A 195 1.32 7.48 9.00
C MET A 195 0.59 8.82 9.10
N GLY A 196 0.78 9.70 8.12
CA GLY A 196 0.22 11.04 8.18
C GLY A 196 0.65 11.96 7.06
N SER A 197 0.30 13.24 7.20
CA SER A 197 0.67 14.30 6.27
C SER A 197 2.03 14.88 6.64
N ILE A 198 3.00 14.78 5.74
CA ILE A 198 4.38 15.23 5.92
C ILE A 198 4.71 16.25 4.84
N GLY A 199 5.32 17.34 5.23
CA GLY A 199 5.70 18.41 4.29
C GLY A 199 6.19 19.66 4.97
N VAL A 200 6.34 20.74 4.20
CA VAL A 200 6.85 22.02 4.64
C VAL A 200 5.70 23.03 4.75
N GLU A 201 5.72 23.85 5.80
CA GLU A 201 4.75 24.92 5.99
C GLU A 201 4.74 25.90 4.79
N GLY A 202 3.56 26.12 4.21
CA GLY A 202 3.42 26.90 2.98
C GLY A 202 3.86 26.19 1.70
N GLY A 203 4.28 24.92 1.78
CA GLY A 203 4.74 24.10 0.66
C GLY A 203 3.86 22.88 0.37
N ASN A 204 4.42 21.91 -0.33
CA ASN A 204 3.73 20.66 -0.65
C ASN A 204 3.71 19.72 0.55
N TYR A 205 2.54 19.20 0.88
CA TYR A 205 2.34 18.12 1.81
C TYR A 205 2.10 16.81 1.04
N GLN A 206 2.65 15.73 1.56
CA GLN A 206 2.44 14.38 1.05
C GLN A 206 1.94 13.50 2.18
N PHE A 207 0.90 12.73 1.93
CA PHE A 207 0.52 11.62 2.79
C PHE A 207 1.55 10.51 2.63
N ALA A 208 2.18 10.09 3.73
CA ALA A 208 3.26 9.11 3.71
C ALA A 208 3.29 8.26 4.97
N ALA A 209 3.85 7.08 4.85
CA ALA A 209 4.23 6.22 5.96
C ALA A 209 5.74 6.33 6.18
N LEU A 210 6.17 6.47 7.44
CA LEU A 210 7.58 6.58 7.84
C LEU A 210 7.87 5.72 9.07
N GLY A 211 9.06 5.16 9.10
CA GLY A 211 9.58 4.40 10.24
C GLY A 211 10.48 3.26 9.81
N ASP A 212 11.08 2.59 10.79
CA ASP A 212 11.95 1.43 10.55
C ASP A 212 11.19 0.27 9.90
N THR A 213 9.91 0.14 10.21
CA THR A 213 8.97 -0.80 9.58
C THR A 213 8.98 -0.69 8.06
N MET A 214 8.99 0.54 7.51
CA MET A 214 9.09 0.77 6.06
C MET A 214 10.45 0.30 5.52
N ASN A 215 11.53 0.56 6.26
CA ASN A 215 12.88 0.16 5.86
C ASN A 215 13.03 -1.36 5.83
N LEU A 216 12.50 -2.08 6.83
CA LEU A 216 12.56 -3.53 6.86
C LEU A 216 11.80 -4.15 5.68
N GLY A 217 10.61 -3.64 5.35
CA GLY A 217 9.85 -4.06 4.16
C GLY A 217 10.65 -3.91 2.87
N ALA A 218 11.31 -2.76 2.68
CA ALA A 218 12.18 -2.51 1.53
C ALA A 218 13.40 -3.44 1.50
N ARG A 219 13.97 -3.82 2.65
CA ARG A 219 15.07 -4.80 2.70
C ARG A 219 14.60 -6.21 2.36
N LEU A 220 13.41 -6.60 2.79
CA LEU A 220 12.84 -7.91 2.46
C LEU A 220 12.61 -8.07 0.96
N VAL A 221 12.04 -7.08 0.29
CA VAL A 221 11.87 -7.15 -1.17
C VAL A 221 13.20 -7.19 -1.88
N GLY A 222 14.21 -6.43 -1.41
CA GLY A 222 15.56 -6.47 -1.96
C GLY A 222 16.23 -7.85 -1.87
N ALA A 223 15.86 -8.67 -0.88
CA ALA A 223 16.36 -10.04 -0.69
C ALA A 223 15.56 -11.10 -1.47
N ALA A 224 14.41 -10.72 -2.05
CA ALA A 224 13.58 -11.64 -2.84
C ALA A 224 14.19 -11.90 -4.21
N LYS A 225 14.19 -13.17 -4.63
CA LYS A 225 14.49 -13.55 -6.02
C LYS A 225 13.24 -13.38 -6.89
N GLY A 226 13.40 -13.48 -8.19
CA GLY A 226 12.28 -13.54 -9.12
C GLY A 226 11.34 -14.70 -8.78
N GLY A 227 10.04 -14.42 -8.67
CA GLY A 227 9.03 -15.39 -8.28
C GLY A 227 8.91 -15.68 -6.77
N GLU A 228 9.69 -14.98 -5.93
CA GLU A 228 9.61 -15.14 -4.48
C GLU A 228 8.77 -14.05 -3.83
N LEU A 229 7.95 -14.46 -2.86
CA LEU A 229 7.36 -13.59 -1.86
C LEU A 229 8.07 -13.84 -0.54
N ILE A 230 8.78 -12.82 -0.02
CA ILE A 230 9.43 -12.87 1.30
C ILE A 230 8.57 -12.10 2.29
N MET A 231 8.28 -12.71 3.44
CA MET A 231 7.52 -12.07 4.51
C MET A 231 8.25 -12.15 5.84
N SER A 232 8.03 -11.15 6.69
CA SER A 232 8.54 -11.16 8.06
C SER A 232 7.85 -12.22 8.92
N ALA A 233 8.46 -12.57 10.06
CA ALA A 233 7.87 -13.51 11.02
C ALA A 233 6.50 -13.02 11.53
N THR A 234 6.32 -11.71 11.74
CA THR A 234 5.04 -11.12 12.16
C THR A 234 3.92 -11.44 11.17
N VAL A 235 4.20 -11.31 9.87
CA VAL A 235 3.22 -11.63 8.82
C VAL A 235 3.02 -13.15 8.70
N TRP A 236 4.10 -13.93 8.76
CA TRP A 236 4.04 -15.38 8.68
C TRP A 236 3.14 -16.01 9.73
N ASN A 237 3.19 -15.53 10.97
CA ASN A 237 2.37 -16.03 12.05
C ASN A 237 0.86 -15.98 11.75
N ASP A 238 0.43 -14.99 10.97
CA ASP A 238 -0.99 -14.82 10.61
C ASP A 238 -1.42 -15.64 9.39
N VAL A 239 -0.46 -16.14 8.57
CA VAL A 239 -0.76 -16.82 7.30
C VAL A 239 -0.24 -18.26 7.23
N SER A 240 0.46 -18.73 8.27
CA SER A 240 1.12 -20.04 8.28
C SER A 240 0.18 -21.25 8.11
N GLY A 241 -1.12 -21.05 8.41
CA GLY A 241 -2.16 -22.07 8.17
C GLY A 241 -2.74 -22.07 6.75
N GLU A 242 -2.44 -21.07 5.94
CA GLU A 242 -3.07 -20.85 4.62
C GLU A 242 -2.12 -21.09 3.45
N ILE A 243 -0.82 -20.87 3.66
CA ILE A 243 0.21 -20.98 2.61
C ILE A 243 1.43 -21.76 3.11
N SER A 244 2.19 -22.31 2.17
CA SER A 244 3.48 -22.95 2.45
C SER A 244 4.61 -21.94 2.22
N ALA A 245 5.55 -21.85 3.19
CA ALA A 245 6.75 -21.03 3.05
C ALA A 245 7.93 -21.66 3.80
N GLU A 246 9.14 -21.39 3.32
CA GLU A 246 10.39 -21.89 3.92
C GLU A 246 11.05 -20.77 4.73
N PRO A 247 11.56 -21.06 5.93
CA PRO A 247 12.32 -20.07 6.70
C PRO A 247 13.65 -19.76 6.00
N ARG A 248 14.01 -18.47 6.00
CA ARG A 248 15.29 -17.97 5.47
C ARG A 248 15.88 -16.98 6.44
N SER A 249 17.14 -17.21 6.85
CA SER A 249 17.90 -16.26 7.66
C SER A 249 18.60 -15.25 6.74
N LEU A 250 18.32 -13.97 6.92
CA LEU A 250 18.80 -12.88 6.07
C LEU A 250 19.75 -11.96 6.83
N GLU A 251 20.84 -11.56 6.18
CA GLU A 251 21.66 -10.43 6.59
C GLU A 251 21.14 -9.19 5.85
N LEU A 252 20.58 -8.25 6.60
CA LEU A 252 19.98 -7.06 6.01
C LEU A 252 20.81 -5.81 6.38
N LYS A 253 21.09 -4.99 5.39
CA LYS A 253 21.86 -3.75 5.61
C LYS A 253 21.16 -2.85 6.63
N GLY A 254 21.87 -2.49 7.70
CA GLY A 254 21.37 -1.64 8.78
C GLY A 254 20.83 -2.41 9.98
N TYR A 255 20.77 -3.74 9.93
CA TYR A 255 20.37 -4.61 11.04
C TYR A 255 21.59 -5.39 11.54
N ALA A 256 21.85 -5.31 12.86
CA ALA A 256 23.02 -5.96 13.49
C ALA A 256 22.85 -7.49 13.53
N GLU A 257 21.62 -7.95 13.69
CA GLU A 257 21.28 -9.36 13.78
C GLU A 257 20.67 -9.87 12.48
N ARG A 258 20.81 -11.17 12.26
CA ARG A 258 20.14 -11.84 11.15
C ARG A 258 18.63 -11.85 11.37
N VAL A 259 17.88 -11.46 10.34
CA VAL A 259 16.42 -11.43 10.38
C VAL A 259 15.88 -12.74 9.81
N THR A 260 15.05 -13.44 10.60
CA THR A 260 14.31 -14.59 10.09
C THR A 260 13.11 -14.12 9.28
N ALA A 261 13.06 -14.53 8.02
CA ALA A 261 11.96 -14.28 7.10
C ALA A 261 11.44 -15.61 6.53
N TYR A 262 10.28 -15.59 5.91
CA TYR A 262 9.65 -16.78 5.31
C TYR A 262 9.39 -16.53 3.83
N VAL A 263 9.71 -17.51 3.02
CA VAL A 263 9.69 -17.39 1.56
C VAL A 263 8.65 -18.33 0.97
N ALA A 264 7.63 -17.75 0.37
CA ALA A 264 6.64 -18.47 -0.43
C ALA A 264 7.00 -18.34 -1.93
N ARG A 265 6.72 -19.41 -2.69
CA ARG A 265 6.83 -19.44 -4.16
C ARG A 265 5.50 -19.87 -4.74
N ILE A 266 5.20 -19.38 -5.93
CA ILE A 266 4.04 -19.84 -6.69
C ILE A 266 4.42 -21.19 -7.33
N GLN A 267 3.60 -22.16 -7.08
CA GLN A 267 3.62 -23.44 -7.77
C GLN A 267 2.78 -23.37 -9.03
#